data_428e6fe2628d6bae5ae93ef38e473a95
#
_entry.id   428e6fe2628d6bae5ae93ef38e473a95
#
_cell.length_a   1.000
_cell.length_b   1.000
_cell.length_c   1.000
_cell.angle_alpha   90.00
_cell.angle_beta   90.00
_cell.angle_gamma   90.00
#
_symmetry.space_group_name_H-M   'P 1'
#
loop_
_entity.id
_entity.type
_entity.pdbx_description
1 polymer ?
#
loop_
_entity_poly.entity_id
_entity_poly.type
_entity_poly.pdbx_seq_one_letter_code
_entity_poly.pdbx_strand_id
1 'polypeptide(L)'
;MTTDRATLLKHDQSFFDALVAGDLGHLKELLADDFILVGIEDGAVADKGIVLDLVASESLQFPRIDSFPDEAIVRVIGKVGIVVGRTGMNFTNPDGTTFSAGSRYTHVYAADPHDSWRLVSAQGTAIKD
;
A
#
# COMPACT_ATOMS: atom_id res chain seq x y z
N MET A 1 18.59 -11.56 13.85
CA MET A 1 17.29 -12.10 13.41
C MET A 1 16.32 -10.95 13.19
N THR A 2 15.73 -10.86 11.98
CA THR A 2 14.77 -9.81 11.67
C THR A 2 13.42 -10.14 12.30
N THR A 3 12.84 -9.19 13.03
CA THR A 3 11.49 -9.39 13.58
C THR A 3 10.44 -9.26 12.47
N ASP A 4 9.29 -9.89 12.64
CA ASP A 4 8.17 -9.77 11.70
C ASP A 4 7.72 -8.31 11.57
N ARG A 5 7.72 -7.56 12.67
CA ARG A 5 7.43 -6.14 12.66
C ARG A 5 8.35 -5.37 11.69
N ALA A 6 9.67 -5.57 11.83
CA ALA A 6 10.64 -4.87 10.97
C ALA A 6 10.47 -5.28 9.51
N THR A 7 10.23 -6.57 9.25
CA THR A 7 10.02 -7.09 7.90
C THR A 7 8.77 -6.48 7.25
N LEU A 8 7.67 -6.44 7.98
CA LEU A 8 6.41 -5.88 7.45
C LEU A 8 6.51 -4.38 7.21
N LEU A 9 7.16 -3.63 8.10
CA LEU A 9 7.37 -2.20 7.90
C LEU A 9 8.27 -1.93 6.70
N LYS A 10 9.26 -2.79 6.45
CA LYS A 10 10.11 -2.71 5.28
C LYS A 10 9.30 -2.96 4.00
N HIS A 11 8.40 -3.95 4.00
CA HIS A 11 7.51 -4.20 2.87
C HIS A 11 6.56 -3.04 2.62
N ASP A 12 6.03 -2.43 3.69
CA ASP A 12 5.17 -1.24 3.56
C ASP A 12 5.93 -0.09 2.91
N GLN A 13 7.14 0.18 3.35
CA GLN A 13 7.95 1.25 2.76
C GLN A 13 8.27 0.94 1.29
N SER A 14 8.57 -0.32 0.98
CA SER A 14 8.82 -0.74 -0.41
C SER A 14 7.59 -0.54 -1.29
N PHE A 15 6.40 -0.80 -0.76
CA PHE A 15 5.15 -0.56 -1.48
C PHE A 15 4.98 0.92 -1.80
N PHE A 16 5.16 1.80 -0.82
CA PHE A 16 5.06 3.25 -1.04
C PHE A 16 6.11 3.73 -2.04
N ASP A 17 7.35 3.27 -1.91
CA ASP A 17 8.44 3.63 -2.83
C ASP A 17 8.13 3.18 -4.26
N ALA A 18 7.57 1.98 -4.42
CA ALA A 18 7.19 1.45 -5.74
C ALA A 18 6.06 2.26 -6.38
N LEU A 19 5.09 2.72 -5.59
CA LEU A 19 4.02 3.58 -6.09
C LEU A 19 4.57 4.93 -6.58
N VAL A 20 5.47 5.53 -5.82
CA VAL A 20 6.09 6.81 -6.19
C VAL A 20 6.94 6.66 -7.45
N ALA A 21 7.72 5.58 -7.54
CA ALA A 21 8.60 5.31 -8.68
C ALA A 21 7.89 4.75 -9.91
N GLY A 22 6.67 4.24 -9.75
CA GLY A 22 5.98 3.52 -10.82
C GLY A 22 6.65 2.19 -11.14
N ASP A 23 7.21 1.53 -10.14
CA ASP A 23 7.99 0.29 -10.29
C ASP A 23 7.05 -0.92 -10.41
N LEU A 24 6.62 -1.22 -11.63
CA LEU A 24 5.70 -2.32 -11.92
C LEU A 24 6.25 -3.68 -11.53
N GLY A 25 7.54 -3.91 -11.75
CA GLY A 25 8.17 -5.19 -11.41
C GLY A 25 8.06 -5.48 -9.92
N HIS A 26 8.35 -4.50 -9.10
CA HIS A 26 8.26 -4.65 -7.64
C HIS A 26 6.81 -4.81 -7.17
N LEU A 27 5.89 -4.02 -7.75
CA LEU A 27 4.45 -4.14 -7.41
C LEU A 27 3.91 -5.51 -7.77
N LYS A 28 4.31 -6.07 -8.93
CA LYS A 28 3.88 -7.42 -9.32
C LYS A 28 4.31 -8.49 -8.33
N GLU A 29 5.51 -8.35 -7.78
CA GLU A 29 6.04 -9.31 -6.80
C GLU A 29 5.40 -9.14 -5.43
N LEU A 30 5.21 -7.89 -4.99
CA LEU A 30 4.71 -7.59 -3.66
C LEU A 30 3.22 -7.88 -3.51
N LEU A 31 2.41 -7.54 -4.54
CA LEU A 31 0.96 -7.69 -4.47
C LEU A 31 0.57 -9.15 -4.67
N ALA A 32 -0.28 -9.67 -3.78
CA ALA A 32 -0.86 -11.01 -3.93
C ALA A 32 -1.73 -11.07 -5.19
N ASP A 33 -1.92 -12.26 -5.74
CA ASP A 33 -2.73 -12.42 -6.97
C ASP A 33 -4.17 -11.96 -6.78
N ASP A 34 -4.72 -12.11 -5.57
CA ASP A 34 -6.06 -11.69 -5.21
C ASP A 34 -6.11 -10.35 -4.49
N PHE A 35 -5.07 -9.53 -4.64
CA PHE A 35 -4.95 -8.23 -3.98
C PHE A 35 -6.14 -7.33 -4.27
N ILE A 36 -6.58 -6.60 -3.23
CA ILE A 36 -7.65 -5.61 -3.31
C ILE A 36 -7.17 -4.30 -2.70
N LEU A 37 -7.39 -3.20 -3.42
CA LEU A 37 -7.18 -1.85 -2.91
C LEU A 37 -8.54 -1.15 -2.78
N VAL A 38 -8.75 -0.51 -1.64
CA VAL A 38 -9.91 0.37 -1.44
C VAL A 38 -9.40 1.80 -1.41
N GLY A 39 -9.91 2.62 -2.31
CA GLY A 39 -9.43 3.99 -2.50
C GLY A 39 -9.81 4.93 -1.37
N ILE A 40 -8.90 5.84 -1.08
CA ILE A 40 -8.94 6.80 0.02
C ILE A 40 -10.06 7.84 -0.14
N GLU A 41 -10.31 8.29 -1.37
CA GLU A 41 -11.25 9.37 -1.66
C GLU A 41 -12.70 8.93 -1.70
N ASP A 42 -12.96 7.85 -2.42
CA ASP A 42 -14.33 7.48 -2.82
C ASP A 42 -14.71 6.04 -2.47
N GLY A 43 -13.77 5.28 -1.92
CA GLY A 43 -14.02 3.89 -1.58
C GLY A 43 -14.07 2.96 -2.79
N ALA A 44 -13.61 3.39 -3.95
CA ALA A 44 -13.56 2.53 -5.13
C ALA A 44 -12.66 1.32 -4.89
N VAL A 45 -13.09 0.16 -5.38
CA VAL A 45 -12.35 -1.09 -5.20
C VAL A 45 -11.61 -1.43 -6.50
N ALA A 46 -10.31 -1.71 -6.38
CA ALA A 46 -9.47 -2.10 -7.51
C ALA A 46 -8.73 -3.39 -7.17
N ASP A 47 -8.66 -4.31 -8.13
CA ASP A 47 -7.83 -5.51 -7.99
C ASP A 47 -6.40 -5.24 -8.46
N LYS A 48 -5.55 -6.26 -8.36
CA LYS A 48 -4.14 -6.16 -8.76
C LYS A 48 -3.98 -5.71 -10.21
N GLY A 49 -4.76 -6.29 -11.12
CA GLY A 49 -4.69 -5.95 -12.55
C GLY A 49 -5.03 -4.49 -12.82
N ILE A 50 -6.08 -4.00 -12.18
CA ILE A 50 -6.50 -2.59 -12.31
C ILE A 50 -5.41 -1.66 -11.78
N VAL A 51 -4.86 -1.95 -10.60
CA VAL A 51 -3.80 -1.12 -10.02
C VAL A 51 -2.58 -1.07 -10.93
N LEU A 52 -2.13 -2.22 -11.43
CA LEU A 52 -0.98 -2.29 -12.33
C LEU A 52 -1.22 -1.53 -13.63
N ASP A 53 -2.43 -1.65 -14.21
CA ASP A 53 -2.77 -0.94 -15.45
C ASP A 53 -2.79 0.58 -15.25
N LEU A 54 -3.34 1.05 -14.12
CA LEU A 54 -3.39 2.49 -13.82
C LEU A 54 -1.97 3.07 -13.62
N VAL A 55 -1.10 2.33 -12.97
CA VAL A 55 0.30 2.75 -12.77
C VAL A 55 1.07 2.69 -14.10
N ALA A 56 0.89 1.62 -14.87
CA ALA A 56 1.58 1.43 -16.16
C ALA A 56 1.21 2.51 -17.17
N SER A 57 -0.05 2.93 -17.21
CA SER A 57 -0.54 3.96 -18.12
C SER A 57 -0.29 5.38 -17.61
N GLU A 58 0.31 5.51 -16.43
CA GLU A 58 0.51 6.78 -15.73
C GLU A 58 -0.79 7.53 -15.46
N SER A 59 -1.92 6.82 -15.47
CA SER A 59 -3.23 7.39 -15.15
C SER A 59 -3.38 7.67 -13.66
N LEU A 60 -2.66 6.92 -12.83
CA LEU A 60 -2.60 7.13 -11.38
C LEU A 60 -1.14 7.34 -11.02
N GLN A 61 -0.84 8.50 -10.47
CA GLN A 61 0.53 8.88 -10.11
C GLN A 61 0.58 9.33 -8.65
N PHE A 62 1.68 8.98 -7.99
CA PHE A 62 1.93 9.34 -6.60
C PHE A 62 3.21 10.18 -6.53
N PRO A 63 3.13 11.52 -6.73
CA PRO A 63 4.33 12.36 -6.68
C PRO A 63 5.08 12.27 -5.36
N ARG A 64 4.36 12.04 -4.26
CA ARG A 64 4.97 11.97 -2.95
C ARG A 64 4.11 11.17 -1.98
N ILE A 65 4.75 10.28 -1.22
CA ILE A 65 4.16 9.59 -0.08
C ILE A 65 5.14 9.68 1.09
N ASP A 66 4.73 10.36 2.16
CA ASP A 66 5.48 10.39 3.42
C ASP A 66 4.93 9.31 4.34
N SER A 67 5.81 8.53 4.95
CA SER A 67 5.41 7.48 5.88
C SER A 67 5.93 7.80 7.29
N PHE A 68 5.27 7.21 8.29
CA PHE A 68 5.59 7.44 9.70
C PHE A 68 5.70 6.08 10.41
N PRO A 69 6.75 5.30 10.11
CA PRO A 69 6.86 3.93 10.63
C PRO A 69 6.90 3.83 12.16
N ASP A 70 7.40 4.87 12.84
CA ASP A 70 7.43 4.89 14.31
C ASP A 70 6.04 4.95 14.93
N GLU A 71 5.03 5.39 14.17
CA GLU A 71 3.64 5.47 14.62
C GLU A 71 2.83 4.23 14.23
N ALA A 72 3.42 3.31 13.47
CA ALA A 72 2.69 2.15 12.96
C ALA A 72 2.44 1.10 14.04
N ILE A 73 1.25 0.51 14.00
CA ILE A 73 0.87 -0.63 14.82
C ILE A 73 0.96 -1.86 13.94
N VAL A 74 1.77 -2.85 14.35
CA VAL A 74 1.93 -4.10 13.61
C VAL A 74 1.44 -5.26 14.46
N ARG A 75 0.58 -6.09 13.88
CA ARG A 75 0.10 -7.33 14.50
C ARG A 75 0.41 -8.50 13.59
N VAL A 76 0.85 -9.59 14.17
CA VAL A 76 1.09 -10.84 13.44
C VAL A 76 0.24 -11.94 14.07
N ILE A 77 -0.59 -12.58 13.26
CA ILE A 77 -1.48 -13.65 13.68
C ILE A 77 -1.23 -14.82 12.73
N GLY A 78 -0.40 -15.79 13.19
CA GLY A 78 0.01 -16.91 12.35
C GLY A 78 0.75 -16.42 11.11
N LYS A 79 0.20 -16.68 9.93
CA LYS A 79 0.78 -16.27 8.64
C LYS A 79 0.15 -14.96 8.12
N VAL A 80 -0.51 -14.19 8.98
CA VAL A 80 -1.14 -12.92 8.60
C VAL A 80 -0.48 -11.79 9.38
N GLY A 81 -0.09 -10.73 8.65
CA GLY A 81 0.44 -9.51 9.24
C GLY A 81 -0.50 -8.35 8.94
N ILE A 82 -0.77 -7.52 9.95
CA ILE A 82 -1.64 -6.35 9.81
C ILE A 82 -0.83 -5.13 10.23
N VAL A 83 -0.78 -4.13 9.36
CA VAL A 83 -0.10 -2.87 9.63
C VAL A 83 -1.13 -1.74 9.58
N VAL A 84 -1.27 -1.02 10.68
CA VAL A 84 -2.09 0.18 10.75
C VAL A 84 -1.15 1.37 10.94
N GLY A 85 -1.16 2.29 9.99
CA GLY A 85 -0.22 3.39 9.99
C GLY A 85 -0.81 4.67 9.42
N ARG A 86 0.07 5.67 9.29
CA ARG A 86 -0.31 6.99 8.77
C ARG A 86 0.63 7.39 7.65
N THR A 87 0.07 8.03 6.63
CA THR A 87 0.86 8.64 5.56
C THR A 87 0.41 10.07 5.33
N GLY A 88 1.32 10.90 4.80
CA GLY A 88 0.96 12.09 4.06
C GLY A 88 1.07 11.73 2.58
N MET A 89 0.03 11.93 1.81
CA MET A 89 -0.03 11.38 0.46
C MET A 89 -0.50 12.43 -0.55
N ASN A 90 0.19 12.47 -1.69
CA ASN A 90 -0.26 13.21 -2.86
C ASN A 90 -0.44 12.20 -3.99
N PHE A 91 -1.56 12.27 -4.69
CA PHE A 91 -1.71 11.48 -5.91
C PHE A 91 -2.56 12.23 -6.95
N THR A 92 -2.38 11.83 -8.20
CA THR A 92 -3.14 12.33 -9.35
C THR A 92 -4.01 11.20 -9.88
N ASN A 93 -5.30 11.49 -10.01
CA ASN A 93 -6.31 10.56 -10.49
C ASN A 93 -6.33 10.49 -12.02
N PRO A 94 -6.97 9.45 -12.62
CA PRO A 94 -7.08 9.34 -14.07
C PRO A 94 -7.79 10.52 -14.74
N ASP A 95 -8.69 11.22 -14.03
CA ASP A 95 -9.38 12.40 -14.55
C ASP A 95 -8.58 13.70 -14.41
N GLY A 96 -7.35 13.63 -13.92
CA GLY A 96 -6.48 14.77 -13.72
C GLY A 96 -6.67 15.50 -12.39
N THR A 97 -7.64 15.12 -11.58
CA THR A 97 -7.81 15.70 -10.25
C THR A 97 -6.71 15.23 -9.31
N THR A 98 -6.40 16.03 -8.30
CA THR A 98 -5.35 15.70 -7.33
C THR A 98 -5.92 15.58 -5.94
N PHE A 99 -5.27 14.73 -5.13
CA PHE A 99 -5.57 14.55 -3.72
C PHE A 99 -4.30 14.85 -2.92
N SER A 100 -4.45 15.59 -1.83
CA SER A 100 -3.33 15.87 -0.94
C SER A 100 -3.86 15.95 0.49
N ALA A 101 -3.56 14.93 1.29
CA ALA A 101 -3.99 14.88 2.68
C ALA A 101 -3.24 13.79 3.43
N GLY A 102 -3.37 13.81 4.75
CA GLY A 102 -2.99 12.67 5.58
C GLY A 102 -3.97 11.54 5.39
N SER A 103 -3.49 10.31 5.55
CA SER A 103 -4.36 9.14 5.52
C SER A 103 -3.98 8.17 6.64
N ARG A 104 -5.00 7.52 7.19
CA ARG A 104 -4.84 6.38 8.07
C ARG A 104 -5.08 5.14 7.22
N TYR A 105 -4.15 4.19 7.25
CA TYR A 105 -4.28 3.00 6.40
C TYR A 105 -4.24 1.72 7.23
N THR A 106 -4.85 0.68 6.67
CA THR A 106 -4.73 -0.69 7.13
C THR A 106 -4.25 -1.54 5.97
N HIS A 107 -3.09 -2.17 6.13
CA HIS A 107 -2.55 -3.11 5.16
C HIS A 107 -2.53 -4.51 5.75
N VAL A 108 -2.98 -5.48 4.97
CA VAL A 108 -2.98 -6.88 5.37
C VAL A 108 -2.01 -7.64 4.48
N TYR A 109 -1.07 -8.32 5.12
CA TYR A 109 -0.07 -9.18 4.47
C TYR A 109 -0.35 -10.62 4.81
N ALA A 110 -0.04 -11.51 3.89
CA ALA A 110 -0.06 -12.96 4.15
C ALA A 110 1.27 -13.55 3.72
N ALA A 111 1.80 -14.47 4.53
CA ALA A 111 3.02 -15.19 4.23
C ALA A 111 2.68 -16.51 3.54
N ASP A 112 3.46 -16.87 2.52
CA ASP A 112 3.37 -18.17 1.89
C ASP A 112 4.11 -19.24 2.76
N PRO A 113 4.11 -20.52 2.36
CA PRO A 113 4.81 -21.55 3.14
C PRO A 113 6.32 -21.33 3.29
N HIS A 114 6.91 -20.44 2.49
CA HIS A 114 8.34 -20.08 2.57
C HIS A 114 8.57 -18.79 3.33
N ASP A 115 7.56 -18.29 4.06
CA ASP A 115 7.59 -17.03 4.82
C ASP A 115 7.83 -15.77 3.97
N SER A 116 7.47 -15.83 2.68
CA SER A 116 7.46 -14.64 1.82
C SER A 116 6.13 -13.90 1.98
N TRP A 117 6.22 -12.68 2.47
CA TRP A 117 5.04 -11.85 2.71
C TRP A 117 4.59 -11.14 1.43
N ARG A 118 3.29 -11.17 1.18
CA ARG A 118 2.67 -10.43 0.08
C ARG A 118 1.52 -9.58 0.61
N LEU A 119 1.32 -8.43 -0.02
CA LEU A 119 0.24 -7.53 0.35
C LEU A 119 -1.07 -8.05 -0.25
N VAL A 120 -2.02 -8.36 0.61
CA VAL A 120 -3.32 -8.95 0.23
C VAL A 120 -4.38 -7.87 0.11
N SER A 121 -4.36 -6.88 0.99
CA SER A 121 -5.37 -5.84 1.02
C SER A 121 -4.76 -4.52 1.51
N ALA A 122 -5.16 -3.44 0.88
CA ALA A 122 -4.77 -2.10 1.28
C ALA A 122 -6.00 -1.19 1.28
N GLN A 123 -6.17 -0.46 2.38
CA GLN A 123 -7.25 0.53 2.50
C GLN A 123 -6.73 1.76 3.22
N GLY A 124 -7.06 2.92 2.69
CA GLY A 124 -6.76 4.18 3.34
C GLY A 124 -8.03 4.96 3.62
N THR A 125 -7.97 5.79 4.65
CA THR A 125 -9.03 6.73 4.98
C THR A 125 -8.40 8.10 5.17
N ALA A 126 -8.95 9.11 4.50
CA ALA A 126 -8.45 10.47 4.65
C ALA A 126 -8.64 10.95 6.09
N ILE A 127 -7.58 11.53 6.67
CA ILE A 127 -7.66 12.12 8.00
C ILE A 127 -8.27 13.51 7.85
N LYS A 128 -9.34 13.76 8.55
CA LYS A 128 -10.01 15.06 8.60
C LYS A 128 -9.49 15.86 9.77
N ASP A 129 -9.18 17.11 9.53
CA ASP A 129 -8.78 18.04 10.58
C ASP A 129 -10.00 18.61 11.31
#